data_2910fc81a04d928fe2139d56a7e55ae4
#
_entry.id   2910fc81a04d928fe2139d56a7e55ae4
#
_cell.length_a   1.000
_cell.length_b   1.000
_cell.length_c   1.000
_cell.angle_alpha   90.00
_cell.angle_beta   90.00
_cell.angle_gamma   90.00
#
_symmetry.space_group_name_H-M   'P 1'
#
loop_
_entity.id
_entity.type
_entity.pdbx_description
1 polymer ?
#
loop_
_entity_poly.entity_id
_entity_poly.type
_entity_poly.pdbx_seq_one_letter_code
_entity_poly.pdbx_strand_id
1 'polypeptide(L)'
;MQFKSAFSTFNVIIHLIPVLLVLTIGIFTEEDSNLIIFPPLGIFTLLFLIFTILYFTTYYEIQKEVLLISMFFYKTKIKISEIRSIKYSNSIIKTNFYKPGFHHKGIEIMYHKYDDIFISPEKKDQFIAQLLEINPNIEIKK
;
A
#
# COMPACT_ATOMS: atom_id res chain seq x y z
N MET A 1 -10.64 9.00 -13.78
CA MET A 1 -9.49 8.19 -14.26
C MET A 1 -8.99 7.33 -13.12
N GLN A 2 -8.60 6.06 -13.39
CA GLN A 2 -8.22 5.08 -12.36
C GLN A 2 -6.72 4.77 -12.42
N PHE A 3 -6.08 4.67 -11.26
CA PHE A 3 -4.67 4.33 -11.07
C PHE A 3 -4.56 3.12 -10.14
N LYS A 4 -3.73 2.16 -10.50
CA LYS A 4 -3.41 1.02 -9.62
C LYS A 4 -2.37 1.41 -8.58
N SER A 5 -2.30 0.66 -7.48
CA SER A 5 -1.19 0.76 -6.55
C SER A 5 0.09 0.21 -7.15
N ALA A 6 1.21 0.91 -6.95
CA ALA A 6 2.52 0.46 -7.43
C ALA A 6 2.92 -0.84 -6.72
N PHE A 7 3.53 -1.75 -7.48
CA PHE A 7 4.06 -3.00 -6.98
C PHE A 7 5.42 -2.80 -6.31
N SER A 8 5.69 -3.56 -5.27
CA SER A 8 6.98 -3.55 -4.59
C SER A 8 7.54 -4.97 -4.48
N THR A 9 8.60 -5.25 -5.23
CA THR A 9 9.37 -6.50 -5.11
C THR A 9 9.87 -6.71 -3.67
N PHE A 10 10.20 -5.64 -2.96
CA PHE A 10 10.61 -5.67 -1.56
C PHE A 10 9.54 -6.31 -0.66
N ASN A 11 8.26 -5.98 -0.87
CA ASN A 11 7.16 -6.57 -0.11
C ASN A 11 7.03 -8.07 -0.38
N VAL A 12 7.24 -8.52 -1.61
CA VAL A 12 7.23 -9.97 -1.94
C VAL A 12 8.37 -10.68 -1.20
N ILE A 13 9.57 -10.11 -1.23
CA ILE A 13 10.75 -10.69 -0.56
C ILE A 13 10.49 -10.83 0.95
N ILE A 14 9.96 -9.79 1.61
CA ILE A 14 9.63 -9.83 3.05
C ILE A 14 8.66 -10.98 3.37
N HIS A 15 7.68 -11.25 2.52
CA HIS A 15 6.72 -12.34 2.75
C HIS A 15 7.33 -13.73 2.45
N LEU A 16 8.31 -13.82 1.56
CA LEU A 16 8.99 -15.09 1.23
C LEU A 16 10.03 -15.50 2.28
N ILE A 17 10.70 -14.54 2.95
CA ILE A 17 11.74 -14.83 3.96
C ILE A 17 11.24 -15.78 5.06
N PRO A 18 10.10 -15.53 5.73
CA PRO A 18 9.59 -16.43 6.77
C PRO A 18 9.26 -17.83 6.26
N VAL A 19 8.73 -17.93 5.03
CA VAL A 19 8.42 -19.21 4.40
C VAL A 19 9.70 -20.03 4.19
N LEU A 20 10.74 -19.42 3.63
CA LEU A 20 12.03 -20.07 3.42
C LEU A 20 12.67 -20.48 4.75
N LEU A 21 12.56 -19.64 5.77
CA LEU A 21 13.11 -19.93 7.10
C LEU A 21 12.42 -21.14 7.73
N VAL A 22 11.10 -21.23 7.68
CA VAL A 22 10.33 -22.39 8.18
C VAL A 22 10.73 -23.67 7.44
N LEU A 23 10.84 -23.62 6.11
CA LEU A 23 11.26 -24.76 5.30
C LEU A 23 12.69 -25.19 5.66
N THR A 24 13.60 -24.24 5.87
CA THR A 24 14.98 -24.54 6.26
C THR A 24 15.03 -25.21 7.63
N ILE A 25 14.33 -24.71 8.63
CA ILE A 25 14.25 -25.33 9.96
C ILE A 25 13.72 -26.76 9.84
N GLY A 26 12.68 -26.98 9.05
CA GLY A 26 12.09 -28.31 8.88
C GLY A 26 13.01 -29.35 8.25
N ILE A 27 13.97 -28.93 7.42
CA ILE A 27 14.97 -29.85 6.81
C ILE A 27 16.00 -30.31 7.86
N PHE A 28 16.31 -29.45 8.83
CA PHE A 28 17.35 -29.73 9.86
C PHE A 28 16.82 -30.31 11.17
N THR A 29 15.49 -30.45 11.31
CA THR A 29 14.89 -31.11 12.49
C THR A 29 14.72 -32.60 12.24
N GLU A 30 15.28 -33.43 13.12
CA GLU A 30 15.18 -34.92 13.04
C GLU A 30 13.88 -35.47 13.63
N GLU A 31 13.10 -34.67 14.37
CA GLU A 31 11.81 -35.06 14.98
C GLU A 31 10.65 -34.89 13.98
N ASP A 32 9.43 -35.29 14.37
CA ASP A 32 8.20 -35.19 13.59
C ASP A 32 7.98 -33.75 13.09
N SER A 33 8.69 -33.41 12.03
CA SER A 33 8.77 -32.06 11.44
C SER A 33 7.41 -31.49 11.01
N ASN A 34 6.41 -32.36 10.88
CA ASN A 34 5.06 -32.00 10.43
C ASN A 34 4.41 -30.95 11.33
N LEU A 35 4.48 -31.10 12.66
CA LEU A 35 3.89 -30.14 13.60
C LEU A 35 4.65 -28.81 13.66
N ILE A 36 5.93 -28.82 13.29
CA ILE A 36 6.77 -27.60 13.28
C ILE A 36 6.63 -26.84 11.97
N ILE A 37 6.45 -27.55 10.85
CA ILE A 37 6.44 -26.96 9.51
C ILE A 37 5.03 -26.52 9.08
N PHE A 38 4.03 -27.40 9.18
CA PHE A 38 2.73 -27.13 8.55
C PHE A 38 1.95 -25.94 9.16
N PRO A 39 1.86 -25.75 10.50
CA PRO A 39 1.12 -24.63 11.04
C PRO A 39 1.69 -23.25 10.62
N PRO A 40 3.00 -22.96 10.79
CA PRO A 40 3.54 -21.68 10.35
C PRO A 40 3.50 -21.52 8.82
N LEU A 41 3.71 -22.57 8.04
CA LEU A 41 3.59 -22.50 6.60
C LEU A 41 2.16 -22.14 6.16
N GLY A 42 1.14 -22.72 6.81
CA GLY A 42 -0.26 -22.38 6.59
C GLY A 42 -0.56 -20.91 6.92
N ILE A 43 -0.07 -20.44 8.05
CA ILE A 43 -0.23 -19.02 8.47
C ILE A 43 0.42 -18.08 7.46
N PHE A 44 1.67 -18.31 7.09
CA PHE A 44 2.37 -17.42 6.13
C PHE A 44 1.75 -17.48 4.73
N THR A 45 1.28 -18.63 4.29
CA THR A 45 0.53 -18.76 3.02
C THR A 45 -0.76 -17.94 3.07
N LEU A 46 -1.52 -18.04 4.16
CA LEU A 46 -2.75 -17.26 4.35
C LEU A 46 -2.47 -15.74 4.35
N LEU A 47 -1.43 -15.30 5.07
CA LEU A 47 -1.03 -13.89 5.10
C LEU A 47 -0.61 -13.39 3.71
N PHE A 48 0.12 -14.22 2.95
CA PHE A 48 0.50 -13.88 1.57
C PHE A 48 -0.72 -13.78 0.64
N LEU A 49 -1.70 -14.68 0.77
CA LEU A 49 -2.96 -14.61 0.03
C LEU A 49 -3.74 -13.33 0.35
N ILE A 50 -3.87 -12.99 1.64
CA ILE A 50 -4.54 -11.75 2.07
C ILE A 50 -3.82 -10.53 1.48
N PHE A 51 -2.49 -10.48 1.59
CA PHE A 51 -1.68 -9.41 0.99
C PHE A 51 -1.93 -9.28 -0.51
N THR A 52 -1.94 -10.40 -1.22
CA THR A 52 -2.17 -10.46 -2.67
C THR A 52 -3.55 -9.93 -3.04
N ILE A 53 -4.60 -10.33 -2.31
CA ILE A 53 -5.96 -9.85 -2.52
C ILE A 53 -6.03 -8.33 -2.28
N LEU A 54 -5.46 -7.84 -1.17
CA LEU A 54 -5.42 -6.41 -0.86
C LEU A 54 -4.70 -5.61 -1.95
N TYR A 55 -3.56 -6.11 -2.44
CA TYR A 55 -2.81 -5.46 -3.51
C TYR A 55 -3.65 -5.33 -4.79
N PHE A 56 -4.23 -6.44 -5.29
CA PHE A 56 -4.99 -6.43 -6.54
C PHE A 56 -6.31 -5.66 -6.46
N THR A 57 -6.88 -5.51 -5.27
CA THR A 57 -8.13 -4.77 -5.07
C THR A 57 -7.90 -3.30 -4.74
N THR A 58 -6.64 -2.86 -4.55
CA THR A 58 -6.32 -1.47 -4.25
C THR A 58 -6.16 -0.65 -5.53
N TYR A 59 -6.95 0.40 -5.61
CA TYR A 59 -6.88 1.39 -6.70
C TYR A 59 -7.27 2.79 -6.21
N TYR A 60 -6.83 3.78 -6.97
CA TYR A 60 -7.11 5.20 -6.73
C TYR A 60 -7.85 5.75 -7.94
N GLU A 61 -8.96 6.40 -7.74
CA GLU A 61 -9.78 6.92 -8.82
C GLU A 61 -10.11 8.40 -8.60
N ILE A 62 -9.83 9.22 -9.61
CA ILE A 62 -10.21 10.62 -9.63
C ILE A 62 -11.54 10.72 -10.38
N GLN A 63 -12.61 11.04 -9.64
CA GLN A 63 -13.98 11.19 -10.12
C GLN A 63 -14.42 12.64 -9.92
N LYS A 64 -14.45 13.44 -11.01
CA LYS A 64 -14.79 14.87 -10.95
C LYS A 64 -13.96 15.60 -9.86
N GLU A 65 -14.56 15.93 -8.73
CA GLU A 65 -13.95 16.66 -7.61
C GLU A 65 -13.59 15.78 -6.42
N VAL A 66 -13.67 14.45 -6.56
CA VAL A 66 -13.45 13.49 -5.48
C VAL A 66 -12.34 12.51 -5.85
N LEU A 67 -11.40 12.36 -4.94
CA LEU A 67 -10.44 11.27 -4.94
C LEU A 67 -11.04 10.10 -4.17
N LEU A 68 -11.32 9.00 -4.87
CA LEU A 68 -11.74 7.72 -4.31
C LEU A 68 -10.51 6.83 -4.13
N ILE A 69 -10.29 6.36 -2.93
CA ILE A 69 -9.26 5.39 -2.58
C ILE A 69 -9.98 4.11 -2.15
N SER A 70 -9.76 3.03 -2.88
CA SER A 70 -10.38 1.74 -2.61
C SER A 70 -9.32 0.71 -2.24
N MET A 71 -9.56 -0.03 -1.17
CA MET A 71 -8.76 -1.16 -0.73
C MET A 71 -9.70 -2.24 -0.22
N PHE A 72 -9.91 -3.30 -1.00
CA PHE A 72 -10.85 -4.38 -0.72
C PHE A 72 -12.26 -3.84 -0.44
N PHE A 73 -12.81 -4.02 0.76
CA PHE A 73 -14.15 -3.50 1.13
C PHE A 73 -14.14 -2.03 1.56
N TYR A 74 -12.97 -1.50 1.91
CA TYR A 74 -12.85 -0.15 2.44
C TYR A 74 -12.68 0.87 1.33
N LYS A 75 -13.53 1.90 1.34
CA LYS A 75 -13.50 3.01 0.37
C LYS A 75 -13.46 4.33 1.12
N THR A 76 -12.42 5.11 0.86
CA THR A 76 -12.26 6.48 1.36
C THR A 76 -12.52 7.46 0.24
N LYS A 77 -13.32 8.49 0.51
CA LYS A 77 -13.60 9.60 -0.41
C LYS A 77 -13.01 10.88 0.17
N ILE A 78 -12.17 11.54 -0.60
CA ILE A 78 -11.55 12.82 -0.23
C ILE A 78 -11.95 13.83 -1.29
N LYS A 79 -12.53 14.97 -0.89
CA LYS A 79 -12.77 16.06 -1.83
C LYS A 79 -11.44 16.68 -2.21
N ILE A 80 -11.19 16.83 -3.50
CA ILE A 80 -9.90 17.34 -4.01
C ILE A 80 -9.70 18.79 -3.59
N SER A 81 -10.77 19.55 -3.39
CA SER A 81 -10.72 20.93 -2.84
C SER A 81 -10.19 20.99 -1.39
N GLU A 82 -10.29 19.91 -0.62
CA GLU A 82 -9.84 19.83 0.76
C GLU A 82 -8.39 19.34 0.88
N ILE A 83 -7.76 18.93 -0.22
CA ILE A 83 -6.34 18.55 -0.27
C ILE A 83 -5.51 19.81 -0.17
N ARG A 84 -4.65 19.86 0.85
CA ARG A 84 -3.79 21.01 1.15
C ARG A 84 -2.39 20.84 0.59
N SER A 85 -1.79 19.68 0.78
CA SER A 85 -0.45 19.41 0.28
C SER A 85 -0.24 17.94 -0.06
N ILE A 86 0.67 17.72 -0.98
CA ILE A 86 1.15 16.39 -1.38
C ILE A 86 2.66 16.38 -1.17
N LYS A 87 3.14 15.40 -0.41
CA LYS A 87 4.56 15.21 -0.14
C LYS A 87 5.05 13.90 -0.76
N TYR A 88 6.18 13.94 -1.47
CA TYR A 88 6.84 12.71 -1.91
C TYR A 88 7.44 12.00 -0.71
N SER A 89 7.23 10.69 -0.63
CA SER A 89 7.70 9.88 0.47
C SER A 89 8.42 8.63 -0.03
N ASN A 90 9.65 8.47 0.43
CA ASN A 90 10.51 7.32 0.11
C ASN A 90 10.84 6.48 1.37
N SER A 91 10.27 6.82 2.53
CA SER A 91 10.53 6.10 3.77
C SER A 91 9.91 4.70 3.74
N ILE A 92 10.61 3.72 4.30
CA ILE A 92 10.08 2.37 4.54
C ILE A 92 9.09 2.42 5.71
N ILE A 93 9.43 3.19 6.76
CA ILE A 93 8.57 3.39 7.93
C ILE A 93 7.70 4.60 7.67
N LYS A 94 6.39 4.41 7.72
CA LYS A 94 5.38 5.45 7.57
C LYS A 94 4.69 5.70 8.91
N THR A 95 4.51 6.95 9.24
CA THR A 95 3.80 7.38 10.46
C THR A 95 2.30 7.57 10.25
N ASN A 96 1.84 7.62 8.99
CA ASN A 96 0.44 7.78 8.64
C ASN A 96 -0.42 6.67 9.26
N PHE A 97 -1.60 7.03 9.75
CA PHE A 97 -2.55 6.08 10.33
C PHE A 97 -3.14 5.14 9.27
N TYR A 98 -3.51 5.67 8.10
CA TYR A 98 -4.07 4.91 6.99
C TYR A 98 -3.13 4.90 5.78
N LYS A 99 -2.77 3.70 5.30
CA LYS A 99 -1.69 3.48 4.32
C LYS A 99 -2.10 2.49 3.22
N PRO A 100 -3.04 2.82 2.35
CA PRO A 100 -3.44 1.94 1.26
C PRO A 100 -2.42 1.92 0.10
N GLY A 101 -1.15 2.12 0.37
CA GLY A 101 -0.05 2.08 -0.59
C GLY A 101 0.85 0.86 -0.38
N PHE A 102 1.10 0.08 -1.44
CA PHE A 102 1.88 -1.16 -1.41
C PHE A 102 3.34 -1.01 -1.86
N HIS A 103 3.79 0.22 -2.08
CA HIS A 103 5.18 0.52 -2.40
C HIS A 103 5.75 1.51 -1.39
N HIS A 104 7.03 1.34 -0.98
CA HIS A 104 7.68 2.26 -0.05
C HIS A 104 7.83 3.68 -0.62
N LYS A 105 7.95 3.80 -1.96
CA LYS A 105 7.94 5.08 -2.67
C LYS A 105 6.52 5.44 -3.07
N GLY A 106 5.99 6.50 -2.48
CA GLY A 106 4.64 6.96 -2.72
C GLY A 106 4.48 8.44 -2.48
N ILE A 107 3.27 8.84 -2.18
CA ILE A 107 2.91 10.22 -1.81
C ILE A 107 2.07 10.21 -0.54
N GLU A 108 2.29 11.19 0.29
CA GLU A 108 1.49 11.52 1.46
C GLU A 108 0.59 12.70 1.08
N ILE A 109 -0.71 12.51 1.18
CA ILE A 109 -1.72 13.52 0.90
C ILE A 109 -2.25 14.03 2.22
N MET A 110 -2.07 15.32 2.49
CA MET A 110 -2.65 16.00 3.65
C MET A 110 -3.94 16.69 3.22
N TYR A 111 -5.02 16.37 3.92
CA TYR A 111 -6.35 16.93 3.65
C TYR A 111 -7.03 17.31 4.97
N HIS A 112 -8.13 18.04 4.93
CA HIS A 112 -8.73 18.64 6.12
C HIS A 112 -7.70 19.39 6.98
N LYS A 113 -7.86 19.39 8.30
CA LYS A 113 -6.94 20.10 9.22
C LYS A 113 -5.73 19.26 9.63
N TYR A 114 -5.93 17.95 9.87
CA TYR A 114 -4.90 17.06 10.44
C TYR A 114 -4.86 15.68 9.81
N ASP A 115 -5.72 15.41 8.83
CA ASP A 115 -5.81 14.09 8.23
C ASP A 115 -4.72 13.91 7.17
N ASP A 116 -4.12 12.73 7.17
CA ASP A 116 -3.13 12.35 6.19
C ASP A 116 -3.33 10.90 5.71
N ILE A 117 -2.93 10.64 4.49
CA ILE A 117 -3.00 9.32 3.90
C ILE A 117 -1.78 9.08 3.01
N PHE A 118 -1.21 7.87 3.12
CA PHE A 118 -0.15 7.44 2.22
C PHE A 118 -0.70 6.55 1.13
N ILE A 119 -0.43 6.91 -0.13
CA ILE A 119 -0.76 6.12 -1.31
C ILE A 119 0.45 5.95 -2.22
N SER A 120 0.44 4.93 -3.06
CA SER A 120 1.54 4.65 -3.99
C SER A 120 1.02 4.36 -5.41
N PRO A 121 0.51 5.37 -6.13
CA PRO A 121 0.05 5.16 -7.51
C PRO A 121 1.22 4.82 -8.44
N GLU A 122 1.00 3.89 -9.39
CA GLU A 122 2.02 3.49 -10.39
C GLU A 122 2.55 4.68 -11.20
N LYS A 123 1.66 5.60 -11.60
CA LYS A 123 1.97 6.78 -12.39
C LYS A 123 1.83 8.05 -11.54
N LYS A 124 2.72 8.20 -10.54
CA LYS A 124 2.63 9.29 -9.55
C LYS A 124 2.51 10.68 -10.15
N ASP A 125 3.38 11.00 -11.11
CA ASP A 125 3.43 12.36 -11.68
C ASP A 125 2.15 12.67 -12.47
N GLN A 126 1.63 11.68 -13.21
CA GLN A 126 0.36 11.82 -13.91
C GLN A 126 -0.82 11.94 -12.94
N PHE A 127 -0.80 11.19 -11.84
CA PHE A 127 -1.80 11.28 -10.79
C PHE A 127 -1.80 12.67 -10.13
N ILE A 128 -0.62 13.20 -9.77
CA ILE A 128 -0.47 14.53 -9.18
C ILE A 128 -0.92 15.61 -10.17
N ALA A 129 -0.52 15.52 -11.45
CA ALA A 129 -0.93 16.47 -12.47
C ALA A 129 -2.45 16.58 -12.58
N GLN A 130 -3.17 15.46 -12.54
CA GLN A 130 -4.64 15.47 -12.56
C GLN A 130 -5.28 16.08 -11.30
N LEU A 131 -4.68 15.89 -10.13
CA LEU A 131 -5.16 16.56 -8.92
C LEU A 131 -4.96 18.07 -9.01
N LEU A 132 -3.83 18.53 -9.57
CA LEU A 132 -3.51 19.94 -9.77
C LEU A 132 -4.39 20.61 -10.85
N GLU A 133 -4.83 19.88 -11.86
CA GLU A 133 -5.81 20.37 -12.83
C GLU A 133 -7.14 20.73 -12.16
N ILE A 134 -7.55 19.98 -11.13
CA ILE A 134 -8.80 20.20 -10.41
C ILE A 134 -8.62 21.22 -9.28
N ASN A 135 -7.51 21.13 -8.54
CA ASN A 135 -7.17 22.03 -7.46
C ASN A 135 -5.72 22.54 -7.59
N PRO A 136 -5.50 23.68 -8.27
CA PRO A 136 -4.16 24.26 -8.45
C PRO A 136 -3.51 24.76 -7.13
N ASN A 137 -4.29 24.88 -6.06
CA ASN A 137 -3.80 25.38 -4.77
C ASN A 137 -3.09 24.31 -3.92
N ILE A 138 -2.99 23.08 -4.41
CA ILE A 138 -2.30 22.00 -3.70
C ILE A 138 -0.78 22.29 -3.65
N GLU A 139 -0.23 22.39 -2.45
CA GLU A 139 1.20 22.57 -2.25
C GLU A 139 1.97 21.26 -2.48
N ILE A 140 2.96 21.27 -3.35
CA ILE A 140 3.83 20.09 -3.60
C ILE A 140 5.10 20.21 -2.76
N LYS A 141 5.30 19.26 -1.84
CA LYS A 141 6.49 19.15 -0.97
C LYS A 141 7.39 18.01 -1.44
N LYS A 142 8.66 18.31 -1.62
CA LYS A 142 9.69 17.32 -1.96
C LYS A 142 10.29 16.67 -0.73
#